data_64c7c5437c45387453646176b1fcda63
#
_entry.id   64c7c5437c45387453646176b1fcda63
#
_cell.length_a   1.000
_cell.length_b   1.000
_cell.length_c   1.000
_cell.angle_alpha   90.00
_cell.angle_beta   90.00
_cell.angle_gamma   90.00
#
_symmetry.space_group_name_H-M   'P 1'
#
loop_
_entity.id
_entity.type
_entity.pdbx_description
1 polymer ?
#
loop_
_entity_poly.entity_id
_entity_poly.type
_entity_poly.pdbx_seq_one_letter_code
_entity_poly.pdbx_strand_id
1 'polypeptide(L)' 'MSNQDALSNTMYDILNAMGKDAEFLYDTIDKYIKDAQDANKQYLVDTWQKIKDDKLNHVSMLKDALEKEIHGQ' A
#
# COMPACT_ATOMS: atom_id res chain seq x y z
N MET A 1 -2.63 -26.47 15.46
CA MET A 1 -2.58 -25.88 14.98
C MET A 1 -2.97 -25.19 14.66
N SER A 2 -3.09 -25.36 14.46
CA SER A 2 -2.99 -24.58 14.36
C SER A 2 -3.33 -23.52 13.60
N ASN A 3 -3.46 -22.45 14.00
CA ASN A 3 -3.71 -21.27 13.26
C ASN A 3 -2.74 -20.99 12.20
N GLN A 4 -1.53 -21.41 12.42
CA GLN A 4 -0.49 -21.24 11.44
C GLN A 4 -0.79 -21.95 10.14
N ASP A 5 -1.68 -22.93 10.20
CA ASP A 5 -2.09 -23.66 9.01
C ASP A 5 -3.01 -22.82 8.15
N ALA A 6 -3.71 -21.89 8.75
CA ALA A 6 -4.61 -21.03 8.00
C ALA A 6 -3.86 -19.90 7.29
N LEU A 7 -2.77 -19.45 7.89
CA LEU A 7 -2.06 -18.31 7.35
C LEU A 7 -0.62 -18.31 7.84
N SER A 8 0.33 -18.50 6.94
CA SER A 8 1.75 -18.46 7.30
C SER A 8 2.16 -17.06 7.68
N ASN A 9 3.30 -16.94 8.38
CA ASN A 9 3.83 -15.63 8.73
C ASN A 9 4.16 -14.80 7.50
N THR A 10 4.70 -15.42 6.46
CA THR A 10 5.03 -14.67 5.24
C THR A 10 3.79 -14.19 4.53
N MET A 11 2.75 -14.99 4.50
CA MET A 11 1.47 -14.59 3.90
C MET A 11 0.86 -13.43 4.71
N TYR A 12 0.86 -13.56 6.04
CA TYR A 12 0.34 -12.51 6.91
C TYR A 12 1.09 -11.18 6.66
N ASP A 13 2.41 -11.26 6.55
CA ASP A 13 3.22 -10.06 6.35
C ASP A 13 2.83 -9.35 5.05
N ILE A 14 2.65 -10.10 3.97
CA ILE A 14 2.25 -9.55 2.69
C ILE A 14 0.88 -8.87 2.78
N LEU A 15 -0.08 -9.58 3.35
CA LEU A 15 -1.44 -9.05 3.46
C LEU A 15 -1.51 -7.82 4.35
N ASN A 16 -0.76 -7.83 5.44
CA ASN A 16 -0.73 -6.71 6.36
C ASN A 16 -0.11 -5.48 5.71
N ALA A 17 1.00 -5.65 5.00
CA ALA A 17 1.64 -4.55 4.29
C ALA A 17 0.74 -3.99 3.20
N MET A 18 0.09 -4.87 2.43
CA MET A 18 -0.85 -4.44 1.39
C MET A 18 -2.00 -3.65 2.00
N GLY A 19 -2.54 -4.12 3.11
CA GLY A 19 -3.64 -3.46 3.78
C GLY A 19 -3.29 -2.05 4.23
N LYS A 20 -2.09 -1.88 4.79
CA LYS A 20 -1.64 -0.56 5.24
C LYS A 20 -1.40 0.38 4.07
N ASP A 21 -0.81 -0.11 3.00
CA ASP A 21 -0.60 0.71 1.80
C ASP A 21 -1.93 1.07 1.15
N ALA A 22 -2.85 0.12 1.09
CA ALA A 22 -4.17 0.37 0.52
C ALA A 22 -4.95 1.40 1.35
N GLU A 23 -4.86 1.31 2.68
CA GLU A 23 -5.52 2.27 3.55
C GLU A 23 -5.02 3.69 3.27
N PHE A 24 -3.71 3.86 3.14
CA PHE A 24 -3.13 5.15 2.82
C PHE A 24 -3.65 5.67 1.48
N LEU A 25 -3.69 4.78 0.47
CA LEU A 25 -4.11 5.16 -0.88
C LEU A 25 -5.59 5.51 -0.96
N TYR A 26 -6.43 4.80 -0.22
CA TYR A 26 -7.87 4.97 -0.33
C TYR A 26 -8.42 6.01 0.64
N ASP A 27 -7.81 6.14 1.82
CA ASP A 27 -8.38 6.94 2.88
C ASP A 27 -7.62 8.24 3.17
N THR A 28 -6.39 8.37 2.71
CA THR A 28 -5.52 9.44 3.21
C THR A 28 -4.93 10.34 2.14
N ILE A 29 -4.32 9.76 1.11
CA ILE A 29 -3.46 10.54 0.21
C ILE A 29 -4.20 11.63 -0.55
N ASP A 30 -5.42 11.37 -0.99
CA ASP A 30 -6.16 12.37 -1.77
C ASP A 30 -6.53 13.58 -0.91
N LYS A 31 -6.78 13.36 0.38
CA LYS A 31 -7.00 14.46 1.30
C LYS A 31 -5.74 15.32 1.46
N TYR A 32 -4.59 14.66 1.56
CA TYR A 32 -3.33 15.40 1.68
C TYR A 32 -3.05 16.23 0.44
N ILE A 33 -3.33 15.68 -0.73
CA ILE A 33 -3.15 16.41 -1.98
C ILE A 33 -4.09 17.61 -2.02
N LYS A 34 -5.33 17.41 -1.61
CA LYS A 34 -6.30 18.51 -1.58
C LYS A 34 -5.87 19.60 -0.61
N ASP A 35 -5.39 19.23 0.56
CA ASP A 35 -4.92 20.21 1.55
C ASP A 35 -3.77 21.05 0.97
N ALA A 36 -2.86 20.41 0.24
CA ALA A 36 -1.75 21.11 -0.38
C ALA A 36 -2.21 22.04 -1.50
N GLN A 37 -3.22 21.60 -2.28
CA GLN A 37 -3.81 22.43 -3.32
C GLN A 37 -4.48 23.67 -2.71
N ASP A 38 -5.26 23.46 -1.64
CA ASP A 38 -5.96 24.53 -0.97
C ASP A 38 -4.98 25.55 -0.35
N ALA A 39 -3.80 25.09 0.04
CA ALA A 39 -2.76 25.96 0.59
C ALA A 39 -1.90 26.58 -0.48
N ASN A 40 -2.15 26.30 -1.75
CA ASN A 40 -1.37 26.78 -2.90
C ASN A 40 0.11 26.39 -2.81
N LYS A 41 0.37 25.16 -2.35
CA LYS A 41 1.73 24.66 -2.21
C LYS A 41 1.98 23.58 -3.25
N GLN A 42 2.29 24.00 -4.46
CA GLN A 42 2.49 23.06 -5.55
C GLN A 42 3.59 22.04 -5.26
N TYR A 43 4.65 22.44 -4.57
CA TYR A 43 5.72 21.50 -4.24
C TYR A 43 5.21 20.35 -3.36
N LEU A 44 4.24 20.61 -2.50
CA LEU A 44 3.64 19.54 -1.67
C LEU A 44 2.69 18.67 -2.48
N VAL A 45 1.95 19.27 -3.41
CA VAL A 45 1.11 18.49 -4.32
C VAL A 45 1.99 17.48 -5.05
N ASP A 46 3.11 17.94 -5.59
CA ASP A 46 4.03 17.10 -6.35
C ASP A 46 4.64 16.00 -5.46
N THR A 47 4.99 16.36 -4.23
CA THR A 47 5.55 15.41 -3.28
C THR A 47 4.54 14.31 -2.94
N TRP A 48 3.31 14.71 -2.62
CA TRP A 48 2.27 13.72 -2.31
C TRP A 48 1.94 12.84 -3.51
N GLN A 49 1.94 13.42 -4.71
CA GLN A 49 1.67 12.66 -5.91
C GLN A 49 2.76 11.59 -6.13
N LYS A 50 4.02 11.95 -5.88
CA LYS A 50 5.13 11.01 -5.99
C LYS A 50 4.98 9.88 -4.98
N ILE A 51 4.62 10.22 -3.75
CA ILE A 51 4.41 9.22 -2.70
C ILE A 51 3.25 8.30 -3.09
N LYS A 52 2.18 8.85 -3.64
CA LYS A 52 1.05 8.06 -4.10
C LYS A 52 1.49 7.05 -5.17
N ASP A 53 2.26 7.52 -6.15
CA ASP A 53 2.76 6.66 -7.22
C ASP A 53 3.64 5.55 -6.67
N ASP A 54 4.51 5.87 -5.71
CA ASP A 54 5.37 4.87 -5.08
C ASP A 54 4.55 3.84 -4.30
N LYS A 55 3.50 4.27 -3.62
CA LYS A 55 2.62 3.34 -2.89
C LYS A 55 1.87 2.41 -3.83
N LEU A 56 1.42 2.93 -4.98
CA LEU A 56 0.78 2.09 -5.98
C LEU A 56 1.74 1.03 -6.48
N ASN A 57 3.01 1.39 -6.67
CA ASN A 57 4.01 0.44 -7.08
C ASN A 57 4.26 -0.61 -5.99
N HIS A 58 4.28 -0.19 -4.71
CA HIS A 58 4.45 -1.12 -3.60
C HIS A 58 3.32 -2.15 -3.55
N VAL A 59 2.08 -1.70 -3.76
CA VAL A 59 0.94 -2.62 -3.78
C VAL A 59 1.09 -3.62 -4.92
N SER A 60 1.56 -3.18 -6.08
CA SER A 60 1.79 -4.06 -7.21
C SER A 60 2.85 -5.13 -6.88
N MET A 61 3.94 -4.71 -6.24
CA MET A 61 5.00 -5.64 -5.81
C MET A 61 4.47 -6.67 -4.83
N LEU A 62 3.66 -6.22 -3.88
CA LEU A 62 3.10 -7.11 -2.87
C LEU A 62 2.08 -8.08 -3.47
N LYS A 63 1.31 -7.60 -4.44
CA LYS A 63 0.39 -8.46 -5.16
C LYS A 63 1.12 -9.59 -5.88
N ASP A 64 2.24 -9.26 -6.53
CA ASP A 64 3.04 -10.27 -7.20
C ASP A 64 3.59 -11.28 -6.19
N ALA A 65 4.06 -10.80 -5.04
CA ALA A 65 4.56 -11.68 -3.99
C ALA A 65 3.45 -12.59 -3.45
N LEU A 66 2.25 -12.04 -3.30
CA LEU A 66 1.11 -12.81 -2.83
C LEU A 66 0.79 -13.93 -3.81
N GLU A 67 0.81 -13.65 -5.09
CA GLU A 67 0.56 -14.67 -6.10
C GLU A 67 1.55 -15.81 -6.00
N LYS A 68 2.82 -15.50 -5.79
CA LYS A 68 3.84 -16.54 -5.64
C LYS A 68 3.60 -17.38 -4.40
N GLU A 69 3.22 -16.75 -3.30
CA GLU A 69 2.93 -17.49 -2.07
C GLU A 69 1.72 -18.39 -2.23
N ILE A 70 0.68 -17.91 -2.89
CA ILE A 70 -0.53 -18.71 -3.12
C ILE A 70 -0.23 -19.92 -4.00
N HIS A 71 0.66 -19.75 -4.96
CA HIS A 71 1.00 -20.85 -5.87
C HIS A 71 2.11 -21.75 -5.35
N GLY A 72 2.49 -21.58 -4.09
CA GLY A 72 3.41 -22.50 -3.45
C GLY A 72 4.88 -22.30 -3.78
N GLN A 73 5.25 -21.12 -4.12
CA GLN A 73 6.63 -20.82 -4.50
C GLN A 73 7.54 -20.50 -3.33
#